data_0670c40729af65b07ea37d4c6d4ecbf7
#
_entry.id   0670c40729af65b07ea37d4c6d4ecbf7
#
_cell.length_a   1.000
_cell.length_b   1.000
_cell.length_c   1.000
_cell.angle_alpha   90.00
_cell.angle_beta   90.00
_cell.angle_gamma   90.00
#
_symmetry.space_group_name_H-M   'P 1'
#
loop_
_entity.id
_entity.type
_entity.pdbx_description
1 polymer ?
#
loop_
_entity_poly.entity_id
_entity_poly.type
_entity_poly.pdbx_seq_one_letter_code
_entity_poly.pdbx_strand_id
1 'polypeptide(L)'
;LLKSQKIVAEGIEANHGYADFSKRQLGLDVSIQAFSEFSSNRSFNLITMFHVLEHLENPSIDLNHLCSFLNPKGHLIIEVPNILYPDMAFRNKWHSGHLFSYCEDTLRNLAEKLGLAVIYCEAIEDGGNLFGVFQKVSQAIPVEQNGQLSIEKKVELLHIQGFKYYFQFRNLLKVFKKIGRFFIEKKKTRGKNAKEILKKLYESPSP
;
A
#
# COMPACT_ATOMS: atom_id res chain seq x y z
N LEU A 1 -6.15 16.07 -5.16
CA LEU A 1 -6.38 15.55 -6.52
C LEU A 1 -7.84 15.15 -6.72
N LEU A 2 -8.39 14.13 -6.01
CA LEU A 2 -9.77 13.65 -6.20
C LEU A 2 -10.79 14.80 -6.07
N LYS A 3 -10.66 15.64 -5.04
CA LYS A 3 -11.54 16.78 -4.83
C LYS A 3 -11.48 17.80 -5.97
N SER A 4 -10.31 18.06 -6.57
CA SER A 4 -10.17 18.95 -7.71
C SER A 4 -10.84 18.41 -8.98
N GLN A 5 -11.00 17.10 -9.07
CA GLN A 5 -11.72 16.40 -10.15
C GLN A 5 -13.22 16.24 -9.85
N LYS A 6 -13.75 16.88 -8.81
CA LYS A 6 -15.15 16.77 -8.36
C LYS A 6 -15.56 15.33 -7.97
N ILE A 7 -14.60 14.48 -7.61
CA ILE A 7 -14.87 13.13 -7.13
C ILE A 7 -15.24 13.22 -5.65
N VAL A 8 -16.37 12.63 -5.30
CA VAL A 8 -16.79 12.49 -3.89
C VAL A 8 -15.91 11.39 -3.26
N ALA A 9 -15.13 11.77 -2.26
CA ALA A 9 -14.22 10.86 -1.56
C ALA A 9 -14.29 11.08 -0.05
N GLU A 10 -14.25 9.98 0.69
CA GLU A 10 -14.12 9.94 2.15
C GLU A 10 -12.80 9.26 2.48
N GLY A 11 -12.17 9.65 3.58
CA GLY A 11 -10.94 9.03 4.08
C GLY A 11 -11.10 8.55 5.51
N ILE A 12 -10.34 7.52 5.85
CA ILE A 12 -10.19 7.01 7.22
C ILE A 12 -8.73 7.19 7.62
N GLU A 13 -8.50 7.69 8.81
CA GLU A 13 -7.16 7.83 9.40
C GLU A 13 -7.26 7.61 10.91
N ALA A 14 -6.56 6.59 11.41
CA ALA A 14 -6.56 6.26 12.84
C ALA A 14 -5.71 7.24 13.66
N ASN A 15 -4.68 7.84 13.05
CA ASN A 15 -3.84 8.81 13.72
C ASN A 15 -4.51 10.19 13.77
N HIS A 16 -4.82 10.66 14.98
CA HIS A 16 -5.46 11.95 15.20
C HIS A 16 -4.69 13.12 14.57
N GLY A 17 -3.36 13.14 14.67
CA GLY A 17 -2.54 14.23 14.14
C GLY A 17 -2.60 14.32 12.61
N TYR A 18 -2.55 13.18 11.92
CA TYR A 18 -2.64 13.14 10.46
C TYR A 18 -4.05 13.45 9.98
N ALA A 19 -5.07 12.94 10.67
CA ALA A 19 -6.47 13.24 10.35
C ALA A 19 -6.78 14.74 10.53
N ASP A 20 -6.36 15.34 11.64
CA ASP A 20 -6.52 16.76 11.90
C ASP A 20 -5.80 17.62 10.86
N PHE A 21 -4.57 17.26 10.50
CA PHE A 21 -3.84 17.94 9.44
C PHE A 21 -4.62 17.86 8.11
N SER A 22 -5.09 16.67 7.74
CA SER A 22 -5.85 16.43 6.52
C SER A 22 -7.14 17.26 6.46
N LYS A 23 -7.87 17.34 7.58
CA LYS A 23 -9.09 18.15 7.69
C LYS A 23 -8.80 19.63 7.63
N ARG A 24 -7.93 20.12 8.52
CA ARG A 24 -7.75 21.56 8.75
C ARG A 24 -6.88 22.22 7.69
N GLN A 25 -5.83 21.53 7.23
CA GLN A 25 -4.88 22.11 6.28
C GLN A 25 -5.22 21.81 4.82
N LEU A 26 -5.80 20.63 4.54
CA LEU A 26 -6.10 20.20 3.18
C LEU A 26 -7.60 20.25 2.86
N GLY A 27 -8.46 20.45 3.86
CA GLY A 27 -9.92 20.51 3.69
C GLY A 27 -10.49 19.17 3.19
N LEU A 28 -9.89 18.04 3.59
CA LEU A 28 -10.34 16.71 3.18
C LEU A 28 -11.40 16.18 4.13
N ASP A 29 -12.31 15.37 3.60
CA ASP A 29 -13.31 14.64 4.38
C ASP A 29 -12.66 13.35 4.88
N VAL A 30 -12.17 13.37 6.13
CA VAL A 30 -11.45 12.25 6.76
C VAL A 30 -12.06 12.00 8.13
N SER A 31 -12.45 10.78 8.41
CA SER A 31 -12.90 10.37 9.75
C SER A 31 -11.75 9.76 10.56
N ILE A 32 -11.77 10.04 11.89
CA ILE A 32 -10.80 9.47 12.82
C ILE A 32 -11.41 8.22 13.41
N GLN A 33 -11.06 7.07 12.90
CA GLN A 33 -11.57 5.79 13.37
C GLN A 33 -10.68 4.63 12.92
N ALA A 34 -10.78 3.51 13.63
CA ALA A 34 -10.17 2.27 13.21
C ALA A 34 -10.93 1.65 12.02
N PHE A 35 -10.27 0.80 11.25
CA PHE A 35 -10.90 0.11 10.12
C PHE A 35 -12.07 -0.75 10.54
N SER A 36 -11.97 -1.45 11.67
CA SER A 36 -13.01 -2.30 12.25
C SER A 36 -14.26 -1.52 12.67
N GLU A 37 -14.13 -0.22 12.92
CA GLU A 37 -15.21 0.66 13.37
C GLU A 37 -15.84 1.46 12.24
N PHE A 38 -15.28 1.35 11.02
CA PHE A 38 -15.77 2.12 9.88
C PHE A 38 -17.22 1.78 9.58
N SER A 39 -18.03 2.83 9.50
CA SER A 39 -19.42 2.73 9.06
C SER A 39 -19.74 3.90 8.13
N SER A 40 -20.48 3.63 7.09
CA SER A 40 -20.96 4.64 6.16
C SER A 40 -22.35 4.25 5.64
N ASN A 41 -23.20 5.23 5.44
CA ASN A 41 -24.48 5.05 4.76
C ASN A 41 -24.32 5.05 3.21
N ARG A 42 -23.07 5.16 2.74
CA ARG A 42 -22.72 5.17 1.31
C ARG A 42 -22.08 3.86 0.92
N SER A 43 -22.24 3.52 -0.36
CA SER A 43 -21.43 2.48 -1.00
C SER A 43 -20.49 3.15 -2.01
N PHE A 44 -19.35 2.52 -2.25
CA PHE A 44 -18.27 3.08 -3.05
C PHE A 44 -18.03 2.28 -4.32
N ASN A 45 -17.68 2.96 -5.40
CA ASN A 45 -17.22 2.30 -6.62
C ASN A 45 -15.74 1.92 -6.54
N LEU A 46 -14.99 2.59 -5.66
CA LEU A 46 -13.57 2.39 -5.48
C LEU A 46 -13.21 2.57 -4.00
N ILE A 47 -12.47 1.60 -3.46
CA ILE A 47 -11.77 1.71 -2.19
C ILE A 47 -10.27 1.58 -2.47
N THR A 48 -9.45 2.44 -1.87
CA THR A 48 -8.00 2.40 -2.03
C THR A 48 -7.30 2.28 -0.69
N MET A 49 -6.23 1.51 -0.64
CA MET A 49 -5.45 1.25 0.55
C MET A 49 -3.96 1.18 0.18
N PHE A 50 -3.18 2.17 0.62
CA PHE A 50 -1.76 2.28 0.32
C PHE A 50 -0.95 2.17 1.61
N HIS A 51 -0.12 1.14 1.75
CA HIS A 51 0.69 0.87 2.93
C HIS A 51 -0.12 0.87 4.24
N VAL A 52 -1.21 0.12 4.25
CA VAL A 52 -2.12 -0.02 5.40
C VAL A 52 -2.34 -1.48 5.76
N LEU A 53 -2.53 -2.34 4.76
CA LEU A 53 -2.92 -3.73 4.95
C LEU A 53 -1.92 -4.53 5.80
N GLU A 54 -0.63 -4.22 5.68
CA GLU A 54 0.44 -4.84 6.46
C GLU A 54 0.41 -4.50 7.95
N HIS A 55 -0.33 -3.45 8.33
CA HIS A 55 -0.46 -2.99 9.71
C HIS A 55 -1.75 -3.47 10.39
N LEU A 56 -2.68 -4.06 9.66
CA LEU A 56 -3.95 -4.53 10.21
C LEU A 56 -3.76 -5.78 11.07
N GLU A 57 -4.41 -5.83 12.23
CA GLU A 57 -4.36 -7.00 13.12
C GLU A 57 -5.11 -8.20 12.53
N ASN A 58 -6.23 -7.95 11.85
CA ASN A 58 -7.09 -8.97 11.26
C ASN A 58 -7.42 -8.66 9.80
N PRO A 59 -6.43 -8.70 8.87
CA PRO A 59 -6.60 -8.20 7.51
C PRO A 59 -7.76 -8.85 6.74
N SER A 60 -8.06 -10.12 6.99
CA SER A 60 -9.18 -10.80 6.33
C SER A 60 -10.54 -10.28 6.83
N ILE A 61 -10.68 -10.03 8.13
CA ILE A 61 -11.91 -9.50 8.73
C ILE A 61 -12.11 -8.05 8.29
N ASP A 62 -11.06 -7.23 8.43
CA ASP A 62 -11.10 -5.81 8.11
C ASP A 62 -11.39 -5.56 6.63
N LEU A 63 -10.73 -6.32 5.72
CA LEU A 63 -11.01 -6.23 4.30
C LEU A 63 -12.42 -6.70 3.95
N ASN A 64 -12.90 -7.79 4.55
CA ASN A 64 -14.26 -8.27 4.32
C ASN A 64 -15.28 -7.20 4.74
N HIS A 65 -15.04 -6.55 5.89
CA HIS A 65 -15.86 -5.44 6.36
C HIS A 65 -15.85 -4.28 5.37
N LEU A 66 -14.67 -3.82 4.93
CA LEU A 66 -14.56 -2.74 3.94
C LEU A 66 -15.19 -3.09 2.59
N CYS A 67 -15.01 -4.34 2.12
CA CYS A 67 -15.62 -4.79 0.88
C CYS A 67 -17.15 -4.85 0.93
N SER A 68 -17.77 -4.86 2.12
CA SER A 68 -19.22 -4.75 2.25
C SER A 68 -19.74 -3.42 1.73
N PHE A 69 -18.95 -2.35 1.83
CA PHE A 69 -19.26 -1.01 1.31
C PHE A 69 -18.96 -0.83 -0.18
N LEU A 70 -18.35 -1.81 -0.86
CA LEU A 70 -18.20 -1.74 -2.32
C LEU A 70 -19.53 -2.00 -3.03
N ASN A 71 -19.81 -1.18 -4.02
CA ASN A 71 -20.89 -1.43 -4.98
C ASN A 71 -20.64 -2.76 -5.74
N PRO A 72 -21.67 -3.40 -6.30
CA PRO A 72 -21.48 -4.47 -7.26
C PRO A 72 -20.54 -4.03 -8.40
N LYS A 73 -19.54 -4.83 -8.73
CA LYS A 73 -18.46 -4.51 -9.68
C LYS A 73 -17.55 -3.34 -9.23
N GLY A 74 -17.66 -2.87 -7.99
CA GLY A 74 -16.71 -1.93 -7.39
C GLY A 74 -15.31 -2.51 -7.25
N HIS A 75 -14.32 -1.66 -7.16
CA HIS A 75 -12.91 -2.04 -7.14
C HIS A 75 -12.26 -1.74 -5.80
N LEU A 76 -11.36 -2.64 -5.40
CA LEU A 76 -10.43 -2.44 -4.29
C LEU A 76 -9.01 -2.36 -4.88
N ILE A 77 -8.31 -1.27 -4.58
CA ILE A 77 -6.90 -1.09 -4.95
C ILE A 77 -6.06 -1.18 -3.69
N ILE A 78 -5.06 -2.03 -3.70
CA ILE A 78 -4.13 -2.23 -2.58
C ILE A 78 -2.70 -2.06 -3.07
N GLU A 79 -1.91 -1.31 -2.32
CA GLU A 79 -0.46 -1.28 -2.44
C GLU A 79 0.17 -1.65 -1.09
N VAL A 80 1.09 -2.63 -1.12
CA VAL A 80 1.82 -3.10 0.07
C VAL A 80 3.28 -3.39 -0.27
N PRO A 81 4.20 -3.38 0.72
CA PRO A 81 5.58 -3.79 0.51
C PRO A 81 5.68 -5.24 0.04
N ASN A 82 6.54 -5.48 -0.95
CA ASN A 82 6.84 -6.83 -1.44
C ASN A 82 7.93 -7.47 -0.59
N ILE A 83 7.59 -8.47 0.21
CA ILE A 83 8.57 -9.18 1.05
C ILE A 83 9.64 -9.90 0.21
N LEU A 84 9.31 -10.32 -1.02
CA LEU A 84 10.24 -10.98 -1.93
C LEU A 84 11.11 -10.00 -2.73
N TYR A 85 11.04 -8.69 -2.46
CA TYR A 85 11.90 -7.71 -3.13
C TYR A 85 13.39 -8.03 -2.90
N PRO A 86 14.17 -8.31 -3.96
CA PRO A 86 15.53 -8.81 -3.79
C PRO A 86 16.54 -7.74 -3.37
N ASP A 87 16.24 -6.48 -3.64
CA ASP A 87 17.18 -5.36 -3.49
C ASP A 87 17.01 -4.61 -2.15
N MET A 88 16.59 -5.34 -1.12
CA MET A 88 16.44 -4.86 0.25
C MET A 88 17.25 -5.73 1.23
N ALA A 89 17.99 -5.10 2.14
CA ALA A 89 18.67 -5.81 3.22
C ALA A 89 17.69 -6.62 4.04
N PHE A 90 18.06 -7.86 4.40
CA PHE A 90 17.19 -8.77 5.15
C PHE A 90 16.61 -8.11 6.41
N ARG A 91 17.44 -7.43 7.21
CA ARG A 91 17.02 -6.70 8.41
C ARG A 91 15.98 -5.61 8.16
N ASN A 92 15.91 -5.06 6.93
CA ASN A 92 14.97 -3.99 6.58
C ASN A 92 13.64 -4.54 6.06
N LYS A 93 13.57 -5.85 5.78
CA LYS A 93 12.33 -6.53 5.39
C LYS A 93 11.37 -6.67 6.57
N TRP A 94 11.92 -6.68 7.79
CA TRP A 94 11.17 -6.85 9.03
C TRP A 94 11.02 -5.49 9.71
N HIS A 95 9.85 -4.90 9.57
CA HIS A 95 9.49 -3.67 10.25
C HIS A 95 8.58 -3.99 11.44
N SER A 96 8.87 -3.43 12.62
CA SER A 96 8.12 -3.74 13.85
C SER A 96 6.64 -3.39 13.78
N GLY A 97 6.27 -2.45 12.91
CA GLY A 97 4.87 -2.08 12.67
C GLY A 97 4.17 -2.92 11.60
N HIS A 98 4.89 -3.78 10.85
CA HIS A 98 4.29 -4.66 9.85
C HIS A 98 3.93 -6.00 10.52
N LEU A 99 2.66 -6.20 10.81
CA LEU A 99 2.15 -7.44 11.40
C LEU A 99 2.10 -8.56 10.36
N PHE A 100 1.91 -8.20 9.09
CA PHE A 100 1.88 -9.12 7.96
C PHE A 100 2.86 -8.71 6.87
N SER A 101 3.32 -9.70 6.11
CA SER A 101 4.19 -9.52 4.96
C SER A 101 3.58 -10.19 3.75
N TYR A 102 3.56 -9.49 2.62
CA TYR A 102 2.89 -9.95 1.42
C TYR A 102 3.89 -10.24 0.29
N CYS A 103 3.60 -11.28 -0.47
CA CYS A 103 4.08 -11.49 -1.82
C CYS A 103 2.88 -11.61 -2.75
N GLU A 104 3.11 -11.63 -4.05
CA GLU A 104 2.04 -11.66 -5.05
C GLU A 104 1.02 -12.77 -4.77
N ASP A 105 1.46 -14.02 -4.57
CA ASP A 105 0.57 -15.14 -4.28
C ASP A 105 -0.27 -14.94 -3.02
N THR A 106 0.33 -14.40 -1.95
CA THR A 106 -0.40 -14.23 -0.68
C THR A 106 -1.43 -13.12 -0.76
N LEU A 107 -1.14 -12.05 -1.53
CA LEU A 107 -2.08 -10.96 -1.75
C LEU A 107 -3.24 -11.42 -2.66
N ARG A 108 -2.95 -12.17 -3.74
CA ARG A 108 -3.97 -12.79 -4.61
C ARG A 108 -4.89 -13.71 -3.81
N ASN A 109 -4.31 -14.64 -3.05
CA ASN A 109 -5.07 -15.59 -2.25
C ASN A 109 -5.98 -14.90 -1.22
N LEU A 110 -5.51 -13.82 -0.60
CA LEU A 110 -6.33 -13.06 0.34
C LEU A 110 -7.55 -12.46 -0.38
N ALA A 111 -7.35 -11.84 -1.54
CA ALA A 111 -8.44 -11.25 -2.31
C ALA A 111 -9.47 -12.31 -2.79
N GLU A 112 -9.00 -13.44 -3.31
CA GLU A 112 -9.84 -14.54 -3.79
C GLU A 112 -10.65 -15.17 -2.65
N LYS A 113 -10.06 -15.35 -1.47
CA LYS A 113 -10.78 -15.83 -0.26
C LYS A 113 -11.89 -14.89 0.16
N LEU A 114 -11.79 -13.61 -0.15
CA LEU A 114 -12.81 -12.60 0.10
C LEU A 114 -13.84 -12.49 -1.03
N GLY A 115 -13.78 -13.38 -2.02
CA GLY A 115 -14.70 -13.39 -3.16
C GLY A 115 -14.46 -12.24 -4.13
N LEU A 116 -13.23 -11.73 -4.21
CA LEU A 116 -12.85 -10.70 -5.17
C LEU A 116 -12.17 -11.32 -6.38
N ALA A 117 -12.51 -10.86 -7.58
CA ALA A 117 -11.78 -11.18 -8.80
C ALA A 117 -10.46 -10.41 -8.84
N VAL A 118 -9.38 -11.08 -9.16
CA VAL A 118 -8.06 -10.46 -9.37
C VAL A 118 -8.01 -9.92 -10.79
N ILE A 119 -8.04 -8.59 -10.94
CA ILE A 119 -7.89 -7.91 -12.24
C ILE A 119 -6.40 -7.70 -12.54
N TYR A 120 -5.64 -7.29 -11.54
CA TYR A 120 -4.20 -7.09 -11.62
C TYR A 120 -3.59 -7.34 -10.25
N CYS A 121 -2.43 -7.97 -10.16
CA CYS A 121 -1.68 -8.09 -8.92
C CYS A 121 -0.24 -8.47 -9.24
N GLU A 122 0.66 -7.49 -9.25
CA GLU A 122 2.07 -7.67 -9.59
C GLU A 122 2.95 -6.68 -8.83
N ALA A 123 4.25 -6.96 -8.85
CA ALA A 123 5.25 -6.02 -8.34
C ALA A 123 5.39 -4.83 -9.28
N ILE A 124 5.42 -3.63 -8.72
CA ILE A 124 5.53 -2.37 -9.48
C ILE A 124 6.88 -1.69 -9.24
N GLU A 125 7.21 -0.71 -10.09
CA GLU A 125 8.44 0.08 -10.06
C GLU A 125 9.69 -0.80 -10.14
N ASP A 126 10.50 -0.76 -9.07
CA ASP A 126 11.71 -1.57 -8.94
C ASP A 126 11.44 -2.96 -8.33
N GLY A 127 10.17 -3.30 -8.09
CA GLY A 127 9.74 -4.54 -7.44
C GLY A 127 9.56 -4.43 -5.93
N GLY A 128 9.76 -3.23 -5.36
CA GLY A 128 9.68 -2.99 -3.91
C GLY A 128 8.28 -3.06 -3.33
N ASN A 129 7.27 -2.75 -4.14
CA ASN A 129 5.87 -2.79 -3.77
C ASN A 129 5.10 -3.76 -4.66
N LEU A 130 4.02 -4.28 -4.12
CA LEU A 130 2.96 -5.00 -4.85
C LEU A 130 1.80 -4.04 -5.06
N PHE A 131 1.24 -4.04 -6.25
CA PHE A 131 0.03 -3.31 -6.58
C PHE A 131 -1.05 -4.28 -7.02
N GLY A 132 -2.18 -4.27 -6.33
CA GLY A 132 -3.31 -5.13 -6.60
C GLY A 132 -4.55 -4.32 -6.97
N VAL A 133 -5.25 -4.75 -8.03
CA VAL A 133 -6.58 -4.27 -8.42
C VAL A 133 -7.53 -5.45 -8.37
N PHE A 134 -8.52 -5.38 -7.52
CA PHE A 134 -9.48 -6.44 -7.27
C PHE A 134 -10.89 -5.92 -7.52
N GLN A 135 -11.79 -6.77 -8.00
CA GLN A 135 -13.17 -6.39 -8.29
C GLN A 135 -14.16 -7.24 -7.49
N LYS A 136 -15.15 -6.60 -6.88
CA LYS A 136 -16.26 -7.29 -6.24
C LYS A 136 -17.12 -8.01 -7.28
N VAL A 137 -17.23 -9.31 -7.16
CA VAL A 137 -18.03 -10.15 -8.06
C VAL A 137 -19.23 -10.75 -7.35
N SER A 138 -20.29 -11.04 -8.12
CA SER A 138 -21.54 -11.58 -7.58
C SER A 138 -21.46 -13.08 -7.26
N GLN A 139 -20.46 -13.77 -7.79
CA GLN A 139 -20.25 -15.21 -7.56
C GLN A 139 -18.77 -15.44 -7.22
N ALA A 140 -18.51 -16.29 -6.24
CA ALA A 140 -17.14 -16.66 -5.89
C ALA A 140 -16.46 -17.33 -7.10
N ILE A 141 -15.26 -16.85 -7.43
CA ILE A 141 -14.43 -17.48 -8.47
C ILE A 141 -13.67 -18.64 -7.81
N PRO A 142 -13.63 -19.82 -8.43
CA PRO A 142 -12.81 -20.91 -7.93
C PRO A 142 -11.34 -20.48 -7.86
N VAL A 143 -10.69 -20.65 -6.71
CA VAL A 143 -9.27 -20.35 -6.52
C VAL A 143 -8.46 -21.42 -7.25
N GLU A 144 -7.88 -21.08 -8.39
CA GLU A 144 -6.89 -21.93 -9.05
C GLU A 144 -5.54 -21.78 -8.36
N GLN A 145 -5.12 -22.81 -7.63
CA GLN A 145 -3.81 -22.80 -6.92
C GLN A 145 -2.63 -23.15 -7.86
N ASN A 146 -2.77 -22.91 -9.15
CA ASN A 146 -1.75 -23.26 -10.13
C ASN A 146 -0.53 -22.33 -10.05
N GLY A 147 0.64 -22.92 -9.80
CA GLY A 147 1.94 -22.23 -9.90
C GLY A 147 2.42 -21.49 -8.64
N GLN A 148 1.74 -21.64 -7.52
CA GLN A 148 2.15 -20.98 -6.28
C GLN A 148 3.42 -21.62 -5.68
N LEU A 149 4.38 -20.78 -5.30
CA LEU A 149 5.55 -21.24 -4.57
C LEU A 149 5.15 -21.74 -3.17
N SER A 150 5.69 -22.89 -2.76
CA SER A 150 5.51 -23.36 -1.39
C SER A 150 6.10 -22.38 -0.37
N ILE A 151 5.63 -22.43 0.87
CA ILE A 151 6.13 -21.59 1.96
C ILE A 151 7.63 -21.79 2.14
N GLU A 152 8.11 -23.03 2.08
CA GLU A 152 9.51 -23.38 2.22
C GLU A 152 10.36 -22.71 1.15
N LYS A 153 9.93 -22.75 -0.11
CA LYS A 153 10.63 -22.05 -1.22
C LYS A 153 10.62 -20.54 -1.05
N LYS A 154 9.55 -19.96 -0.54
CA LYS A 154 9.49 -18.52 -0.25
C LYS A 154 10.48 -18.12 0.84
N VAL A 155 10.58 -18.92 1.91
CA VAL A 155 11.55 -18.71 2.99
C VAL A 155 12.99 -18.88 2.48
N GLU A 156 13.25 -19.90 1.68
CA GLU A 156 14.56 -20.11 1.04
C GLU A 156 14.97 -18.90 0.17
N LEU A 157 14.05 -18.41 -0.66
CA LEU A 157 14.29 -17.21 -1.48
C LEU A 157 14.62 -15.99 -0.64
N LEU A 158 13.92 -15.78 0.47
CA LEU A 158 14.20 -14.68 1.38
C LEU A 158 15.62 -14.75 1.96
N HIS A 159 16.06 -15.93 2.36
CA HIS A 159 17.42 -16.15 2.90
C HIS A 159 18.47 -15.89 1.81
N ILE A 160 18.32 -16.48 0.63
CA ILE A 160 19.25 -16.32 -0.49
C ILE A 160 19.35 -14.85 -0.92
N GLN A 161 18.22 -14.17 -1.05
CA GLN A 161 18.17 -12.77 -1.43
C GLN A 161 18.81 -11.88 -0.36
N GLY A 162 18.51 -12.12 0.91
CA GLY A 162 19.10 -11.40 2.03
C GLY A 162 20.61 -11.49 2.06
N PHE A 163 21.15 -12.68 1.78
CA PHE A 163 22.59 -12.91 1.71
C PHE A 163 23.21 -12.20 0.48
N LYS A 164 22.65 -12.41 -0.70
CA LYS A 164 23.13 -11.79 -1.96
C LYS A 164 23.14 -10.26 -1.89
N TYR A 165 22.19 -9.64 -1.17
CA TYR A 165 22.13 -8.20 -1.02
C TYR A 165 23.45 -7.58 -0.53
N TYR A 166 24.08 -8.18 0.46
CA TYR A 166 25.31 -7.65 1.06
C TYR A 166 26.53 -7.77 0.16
N PHE A 167 26.53 -8.65 -0.83
CA PHE A 167 27.63 -8.85 -1.77
C PHE A 167 27.50 -8.05 -3.07
N GLN A 168 26.42 -7.27 -3.23
CA GLN A 168 26.25 -6.43 -4.40
C GLN A 168 26.90 -5.06 -4.20
N PHE A 169 27.92 -4.73 -5.01
CA PHE A 169 28.59 -3.42 -5.02
C PHE A 169 27.60 -2.25 -5.16
N ARG A 170 26.51 -2.43 -5.93
CA ARG A 170 25.43 -1.46 -6.10
C ARG A 170 24.81 -1.02 -4.76
N ASN A 171 24.74 -1.89 -3.77
CA ASN A 171 24.13 -1.60 -2.48
C ASN A 171 25.01 -0.76 -1.57
N LEU A 172 26.34 -0.81 -1.75
CA LEU A 172 27.26 0.11 -1.09
C LEU A 172 27.03 1.55 -1.59
N LEU A 173 26.73 1.74 -2.87
CA LEU A 173 26.48 3.05 -3.45
C LEU A 173 25.12 3.65 -3.00
N LYS A 174 24.16 2.83 -2.53
CA LYS A 174 22.86 3.33 -2.03
C LYS A 174 23.01 4.25 -0.83
N VAL A 175 24.01 4.03 0.03
CA VAL A 175 24.27 4.89 1.19
C VAL A 175 24.62 6.31 0.72
N PHE A 176 25.51 6.44 -0.25
CA PHE A 176 25.90 7.74 -0.81
C PHE A 176 24.74 8.44 -1.52
N LYS A 177 23.94 7.69 -2.29
CA LYS A 177 22.72 8.23 -2.94
C LYS A 177 21.69 8.72 -1.92
N LYS A 178 21.51 8.00 -0.80
CA LYS A 178 20.60 8.40 0.27
C LYS A 178 21.05 9.69 0.95
N ILE A 179 22.34 9.82 1.22
CA ILE A 179 22.93 11.05 1.78
C ILE A 179 22.75 12.22 0.81
N GLY A 180 23.06 12.03 -0.48
CA GLY A 180 22.88 13.05 -1.50
C GLY A 180 21.41 13.50 -1.62
N ARG A 181 20.46 12.55 -1.62
CA ARG A 181 19.02 12.84 -1.63
C ARG A 181 18.60 13.66 -0.42
N PHE A 182 19.04 13.28 0.78
CA PHE A 182 18.75 14.02 2.01
C PHE A 182 19.17 15.50 1.92
N PHE A 183 20.35 15.78 1.41
CA PHE A 183 20.80 17.16 1.24
C PHE A 183 19.98 17.93 0.19
N ILE A 184 19.62 17.28 -0.91
CA ILE A 184 18.78 17.89 -1.96
C ILE A 184 17.39 18.19 -1.42
N GLU A 185 16.77 17.26 -0.72
CA GLU A 185 15.45 17.42 -0.11
C GLU A 185 15.46 18.52 0.93
N LYS A 186 16.45 18.53 1.83
CA LYS A 186 16.63 19.58 2.84
C LYS A 186 16.77 20.98 2.21
N LYS A 187 17.49 21.07 1.06
CA LYS A 187 17.63 22.34 0.32
C LYS A 187 16.31 22.75 -0.32
N LYS A 188 15.54 21.82 -0.91
CA LYS A 188 14.27 22.08 -1.59
C LYS A 188 13.13 22.46 -0.63
N THR A 189 13.16 21.93 0.60
CA THR A 189 12.11 22.14 1.61
C THR A 189 12.45 23.24 2.62
N ARG A 190 13.67 23.77 2.60
CA ARG A 190 14.13 24.79 3.54
C ARG A 190 13.23 26.03 3.49
N GLY A 191 12.68 26.42 4.64
CA GLY A 191 11.81 27.60 4.79
C GLY A 191 10.39 27.44 4.26
N LYS A 192 9.98 26.23 3.84
CA LYS A 192 8.62 25.96 3.36
C LYS A 192 7.83 25.20 4.43
N ASN A 193 6.55 25.51 4.55
CA ASN A 193 5.63 24.72 5.36
C ASN A 193 5.09 23.51 4.57
N ALA A 194 4.51 22.53 5.28
CA ALA A 194 4.01 21.29 4.67
C ALA A 194 2.97 21.55 3.56
N LYS A 195 2.11 22.57 3.72
CA LYS A 195 1.08 22.94 2.75
C LYS A 195 1.69 23.46 1.44
N GLU A 196 2.73 24.27 1.52
CA GLU A 196 3.45 24.80 0.35
C GLU A 196 4.20 23.69 -0.40
N ILE A 197 4.78 22.74 0.33
CA ILE A 197 5.45 21.57 -0.28
C ILE A 197 4.44 20.72 -1.04
N LEU A 198 3.31 20.39 -0.41
CA LEU A 198 2.25 19.60 -1.02
C LEU A 198 1.64 20.32 -2.23
N LYS A 199 1.34 21.61 -2.11
CA LYS A 199 0.81 22.41 -3.22
C LYS A 199 1.73 22.37 -4.44
N LYS A 200 3.05 22.51 -4.24
CA LYS A 200 4.03 22.40 -5.32
C LYS A 200 4.08 21.04 -5.99
N LEU A 201 3.91 19.94 -5.23
CA LEU A 201 3.86 18.60 -5.78
C LEU A 201 2.63 18.36 -6.68
N TYR A 202 1.50 18.98 -6.33
CA TYR A 202 0.25 18.83 -7.12
C TYR A 202 0.15 19.82 -8.30
N GLU A 203 0.86 20.93 -8.28
CA GLU A 203 0.86 21.93 -9.35
C GLU A 203 1.98 21.67 -10.38
N SER A 204 2.94 20.81 -10.08
CA SER A 204 3.97 20.41 -11.04
C SER A 204 3.35 19.45 -12.07
N PRO A 205 3.45 19.72 -13.39
CA PRO A 205 3.06 18.73 -14.40
C PRO A 205 3.86 17.46 -14.15
N SER A 206 3.18 16.30 -14.19
CA SER A 206 3.84 14.99 -14.16
C SER A 206 4.86 14.92 -15.31
N PRO A 207 6.07 14.39 -15.07
CA PRO A 207 7.09 14.25 -16.11
C PRO A 207 6.63 13.32 -17.24
#